data_46864b4c9fafa9681f0238d666f658f4
#
_entry.id   46864b4c9fafa9681f0238d666f658f4
#
_cell.length_a   1.000
_cell.length_b   1.000
_cell.length_c   1.000
_cell.angle_alpha   90.00
_cell.angle_beta   90.00
_cell.angle_gamma   90.00
#
_symmetry.space_group_name_H-M   'P 1'
#
loop_
_entity.id
_entity.type
_entity.pdbx_description
1 polymer ?
#
loop_
_entity_poly.entity_id
_entity_poly.type
_entity_poly.pdbx_seq_one_letter_code
_entity_poly.pdbx_strand_id
1 'polypeptide(L)'
;MRVLTLIGLLLAGGITPLGAQHGGQVEIGAFGSYTRYDSGLQLDDQFGGGARVGYFLGNHFSLEVDANVAQPLSQLSGVGKTTTAFGSVSLVISSGSAYVLGGYSRLYMGPNPPYYSELNALHGGLGERIFFVGDHVALRLEARGYYRGPGGVRASNHWVGHFAGMAGLSFFLSGAKSTNGR
;
A
#
# COMPACT_ATOMS: atom_id res chain seq x y z
N MET A 1 13.93 17.84 -11.97
CA MET A 1 13.74 17.07 -13.22
C MET A 1 14.10 15.57 -13.18
N ARG A 2 14.43 14.97 -12.02
CA ARG A 2 14.82 13.53 -11.95
C ARG A 2 13.69 12.58 -11.52
N VAL A 3 12.54 13.07 -11.12
CA VAL A 3 11.39 12.25 -10.66
C VAL A 3 10.51 11.79 -11.83
N LEU A 4 10.45 12.55 -12.91
CA LEU A 4 9.64 12.18 -14.09
C LEU A 4 10.21 10.99 -14.89
N THR A 5 11.50 10.71 -14.79
CA THR A 5 12.14 9.61 -15.52
C THR A 5 11.84 8.23 -14.88
N LEU A 6 11.57 8.18 -13.58
CA LEU A 6 11.20 6.92 -12.89
C LEU A 6 9.77 6.47 -13.19
N ILE A 7 8.85 7.41 -13.43
CA ILE A 7 7.44 7.10 -13.76
C ILE A 7 7.34 6.53 -15.18
N GLY A 8 8.21 6.96 -16.09
CA GLY A 8 8.24 6.45 -17.48
C GLY A 8 8.73 5.01 -17.61
N LEU A 9 9.52 4.50 -16.67
CA LEU A 9 10.04 3.12 -16.71
C LEU A 9 9.00 2.07 -16.22
N LEU A 10 8.05 2.48 -15.38
CA LEU A 10 6.98 1.61 -14.88
C LEU A 10 5.91 1.27 -15.93
N LEU A 11 5.80 2.06 -17.01
CA LEU A 11 4.81 1.85 -18.07
C LEU A 11 5.33 1.00 -19.25
N ALA A 12 6.62 0.64 -19.26
CA ALA A 12 7.25 -0.15 -20.32
C ALA A 12 7.32 -1.66 -20.02
N GLY A 13 6.82 -2.10 -18.87
CA GLY A 13 6.76 -3.51 -18.46
C GLY A 13 5.76 -4.29 -19.31
N GLY A 14 6.28 -5.33 -19.95
CA GLY A 14 5.67 -6.15 -20.98
C GLY A 14 4.22 -6.56 -20.74
N ILE A 15 3.50 -6.65 -21.83
CA ILE A 15 2.16 -7.22 -21.95
C ILE A 15 2.22 -8.69 -21.48
N THR A 16 2.05 -8.91 -20.18
CA THR A 16 1.81 -10.26 -19.66
C THR A 16 0.37 -10.67 -20.01
N PRO A 17 0.13 -11.93 -20.35
CA PRO A 17 -1.18 -12.38 -20.79
C PRO A 17 -2.26 -12.07 -19.75
N LEU A 18 -3.41 -11.59 -20.23
CA LEU A 18 -4.61 -11.22 -19.47
C LEU A 18 -5.22 -12.35 -18.59
N GLY A 19 -4.54 -13.46 -18.42
CA GLY A 19 -5.06 -14.66 -17.79
C GLY A 19 -4.68 -14.92 -16.34
N ALA A 20 -3.81 -14.09 -15.74
CA ALA A 20 -3.22 -14.40 -14.44
C ALA A 20 -4.14 -14.14 -13.22
N GLN A 21 -5.22 -13.38 -13.40
CA GLN A 21 -6.11 -13.00 -12.29
C GLN A 21 -7.54 -13.50 -12.56
N HIS A 22 -8.05 -14.30 -11.65
CA HIS A 22 -9.39 -14.90 -11.78
C HIS A 22 -10.24 -14.61 -10.53
N GLY A 23 -11.54 -14.50 -10.72
CA GLY A 23 -12.50 -14.41 -9.61
C GLY A 23 -12.36 -15.60 -8.66
N GLY A 24 -12.44 -15.34 -7.35
CA GLY A 24 -12.26 -16.34 -6.30
C GLY A 24 -10.80 -16.62 -5.92
N GLN A 25 -9.82 -15.96 -6.54
CA GLN A 25 -8.41 -16.08 -6.18
C GLN A 25 -8.09 -15.25 -4.93
N VAL A 26 -7.18 -15.75 -4.09
CA VAL A 26 -6.65 -15.05 -2.91
C VAL A 26 -5.21 -14.67 -3.18
N GLU A 27 -4.86 -13.41 -2.97
CA GLU A 27 -3.50 -12.89 -2.95
C GLU A 27 -3.03 -12.75 -1.51
N ILE A 28 -1.86 -13.30 -1.17
CA ILE A 28 -1.17 -13.08 0.12
C ILE A 28 0.21 -12.53 -0.20
N GLY A 29 0.58 -11.41 0.42
CA GLY A 29 1.86 -10.79 0.14
C GLY A 29 2.54 -10.20 1.36
N ALA A 30 3.87 -10.07 1.25
CA ALA A 30 4.69 -9.32 2.18
C ALA A 30 5.49 -8.28 1.41
N PHE A 31 5.71 -7.12 1.99
CA PHE A 31 6.38 -6.00 1.33
C PHE A 31 7.26 -5.18 2.27
N GLY A 32 8.32 -4.61 1.70
CA GLY A 32 9.03 -3.47 2.27
C GLY A 32 8.41 -2.17 1.78
N SER A 33 8.45 -1.15 2.60
CA SER A 33 7.95 0.18 2.28
C SER A 33 8.98 1.26 2.60
N TYR A 34 8.92 2.37 1.89
CA TYR A 34 9.55 3.62 2.24
C TYR A 34 8.46 4.68 2.33
N THR A 35 8.27 5.25 3.52
CA THR A 35 7.23 6.24 3.76
C THR A 35 7.84 7.61 3.97
N ARG A 36 7.39 8.56 3.16
CA ARG A 36 7.65 9.99 3.34
C ARG A 36 6.49 10.60 4.10
N TYR A 37 6.80 11.05 5.30
CA TYR A 37 5.80 11.66 6.17
C TYR A 37 5.62 13.14 5.84
N ASP A 38 4.39 13.63 6.06
CA ASP A 38 4.12 15.06 6.01
C ASP A 38 4.89 15.79 7.11
N SER A 39 5.42 16.96 6.77
CA SER A 39 6.20 17.80 7.70
C SER A 39 5.43 18.21 8.96
N GLY A 40 4.10 18.23 8.89
CA GLY A 40 3.23 18.50 10.05
C GLY A 40 3.30 17.43 11.14
N LEU A 41 3.75 16.20 10.83
CA LEU A 41 3.99 15.16 11.82
C LEU A 41 5.36 15.26 12.48
N GLN A 42 6.30 16.01 11.90
CA GLN A 42 7.69 16.12 12.39
C GLN A 42 8.35 14.75 12.61
N LEU A 43 8.15 13.84 11.64
CA LEU A 43 8.76 12.51 11.57
C LEU A 43 9.72 12.45 10.38
N ASP A 44 10.84 11.78 10.57
CA ASP A 44 11.76 11.49 9.47
C ASP A 44 11.19 10.43 8.55
N ASP A 45 11.48 10.53 7.26
CA ASP A 45 11.14 9.53 6.28
C ASP A 45 11.78 8.19 6.68
N GLN A 46 11.04 7.07 6.55
CA GLN A 46 11.50 5.81 7.13
C GLN A 46 11.12 4.59 6.28
N PHE A 47 12.01 3.60 6.33
CA PHE A 47 11.71 2.26 5.87
C PHE A 47 10.82 1.52 6.86
N GLY A 48 9.92 0.73 6.32
CA GLY A 48 9.01 -0.13 7.07
C GLY A 48 8.77 -1.42 6.34
N GLY A 49 7.79 -2.17 6.81
CA GLY A 49 7.38 -3.40 6.18
C GLY A 49 5.98 -3.80 6.60
N GLY A 50 5.38 -4.68 5.81
CA GLY A 50 4.02 -5.07 6.03
C GLY A 50 3.61 -6.33 5.30
N ALA A 51 2.34 -6.65 5.47
CA ALA A 51 1.70 -7.78 4.80
C ALA A 51 0.33 -7.35 4.25
N ARG A 52 -0.14 -8.09 3.25
CA ARG A 52 -1.45 -7.87 2.62
C ARG A 52 -2.16 -9.16 2.33
N VAL A 53 -3.48 -9.09 2.29
CA VAL A 53 -4.35 -10.13 1.80
C VAL A 53 -5.37 -9.50 0.86
N GLY A 54 -5.50 -10.06 -0.34
CA GLY A 54 -6.44 -9.63 -1.36
C GLY A 54 -7.39 -10.77 -1.76
N TYR A 55 -8.62 -10.42 -2.09
CA TYR A 55 -9.59 -11.36 -2.64
C TYR A 55 -10.14 -10.83 -3.96
N PHE A 56 -10.00 -11.60 -5.04
CA PHE A 56 -10.46 -11.24 -6.37
C PHE A 56 -11.95 -11.54 -6.54
N LEU A 57 -12.75 -10.48 -6.68
CA LEU A 57 -14.17 -10.56 -6.96
C LEU A 57 -14.45 -10.94 -8.44
N GLY A 58 -13.48 -10.71 -9.29
CA GLY A 58 -13.49 -10.98 -10.71
C GLY A 58 -12.12 -10.74 -11.32
N ASN A 59 -12.01 -10.74 -12.64
CA ASN A 59 -10.72 -10.60 -13.33
C ASN A 59 -10.10 -9.19 -13.19
N HIS A 60 -10.92 -8.19 -12.85
CA HIS A 60 -10.50 -6.79 -12.82
C HIS A 60 -10.62 -6.15 -11.43
N PHE A 61 -11.37 -6.76 -10.52
CA PHE A 61 -11.67 -6.17 -9.21
C PHE A 61 -11.23 -7.07 -8.08
N SER A 62 -10.54 -6.49 -7.09
CA SER A 62 -10.25 -7.18 -5.84
C SER A 62 -10.42 -6.24 -4.65
N LEU A 63 -10.75 -6.82 -3.50
CA LEU A 63 -10.68 -6.18 -2.20
C LEU A 63 -9.38 -6.57 -1.53
N GLU A 64 -8.72 -5.62 -0.91
CA GLU A 64 -7.43 -5.83 -0.26
C GLU A 64 -7.44 -5.22 1.15
N VAL A 65 -6.84 -5.93 2.09
CA VAL A 65 -6.51 -5.45 3.42
C VAL A 65 -5.00 -5.54 3.59
N ASP A 66 -4.39 -4.49 4.09
CA ASP A 66 -2.95 -4.47 4.37
C ASP A 66 -2.64 -3.80 5.71
N ALA A 67 -1.48 -4.15 6.25
CA ALA A 67 -0.88 -3.50 7.40
C ALA A 67 0.59 -3.23 7.13
N ASN A 68 1.06 -2.03 7.48
CA ASN A 68 2.43 -1.57 7.33
C ASN A 68 2.93 -0.94 8.63
N VAL A 69 4.11 -1.29 9.08
CA VAL A 69 4.71 -0.79 10.31
C VAL A 69 6.08 -0.19 10.03
N ALA A 70 6.37 0.96 10.62
CA ALA A 70 7.68 1.61 10.58
C ALA A 70 8.02 2.25 11.94
N GLN A 71 9.29 2.59 12.15
CA GLN A 71 9.78 3.25 13.37
C GLN A 71 10.55 4.52 13.02
N PRO A 72 9.87 5.58 12.56
CA PRO A 72 10.50 6.85 12.25
C PRO A 72 11.08 7.52 13.48
N LEU A 73 12.15 8.30 13.27
CA LEU A 73 12.70 9.19 14.28
C LEU A 73 11.84 10.46 14.34
N SER A 74 11.57 10.93 15.56
CA SER A 74 10.92 12.22 15.75
C SER A 74 11.91 13.36 15.55
N GLN A 75 11.51 14.40 14.85
CA GLN A 75 12.24 15.66 14.75
C GLN A 75 12.05 16.55 15.99
N LEU A 76 11.21 16.12 16.92
CA LEU A 76 10.98 16.82 18.19
C LEU A 76 12.10 16.48 19.19
N SER A 77 12.70 17.48 19.79
CA SER A 77 13.75 17.31 20.80
C SER A 77 13.26 16.47 21.98
N GLY A 78 14.01 15.42 22.33
CA GLY A 78 13.73 14.56 23.47
C GLY A 78 12.73 13.43 23.24
N VAL A 79 12.18 13.28 22.05
CA VAL A 79 11.12 12.24 21.79
C VAL A 79 11.70 10.96 21.20
N GLY A 80 12.78 10.91 20.53
CA GLY A 80 13.37 9.68 19.98
C GLY A 80 12.49 8.99 18.91
N LYS A 81 12.59 7.66 18.79
CA LYS A 81 11.82 6.85 17.83
C LYS A 81 10.37 6.68 18.28
N THR A 82 9.45 6.77 17.35
CA THR A 82 8.04 6.40 17.56
C THR A 82 7.64 5.28 16.60
N THR A 83 6.60 4.53 16.93
CA THR A 83 6.06 3.50 16.03
C THR A 83 4.89 4.08 15.26
N THR A 84 4.89 3.88 13.95
CA THR A 84 3.74 4.17 13.09
C THR A 84 3.23 2.88 12.48
N ALA A 85 1.91 2.68 12.47
CA ALA A 85 1.27 1.54 11.83
C ALA A 85 0.08 2.01 10.99
N PHE A 86 0.08 1.68 9.70
CA PHE A 86 -1.05 1.88 8.81
C PHE A 86 -1.82 0.57 8.69
N GLY A 87 -3.11 0.60 8.96
CA GLY A 87 -4.04 -0.46 8.56
C GLY A 87 -4.93 0.08 7.44
N SER A 88 -5.08 -0.64 6.33
CA SER A 88 -5.78 -0.16 5.14
C SER A 88 -6.76 -1.18 4.59
N VAL A 89 -7.86 -0.69 4.02
CA VAL A 89 -8.81 -1.46 3.20
C VAL A 89 -8.94 -0.76 1.86
N SER A 90 -8.74 -1.50 0.78
CA SER A 90 -8.67 -0.95 -0.59
C SER A 90 -9.57 -1.71 -1.56
N LEU A 91 -10.21 -1.00 -2.47
CA LEU A 91 -10.69 -1.54 -3.72
C LEU A 91 -9.58 -1.39 -4.76
N VAL A 92 -9.25 -2.48 -5.44
CA VAL A 92 -8.21 -2.53 -6.47
C VAL A 92 -8.86 -2.82 -7.80
N ILE A 93 -8.49 -2.03 -8.82
CA ILE A 93 -8.95 -2.20 -10.20
C ILE A 93 -7.73 -2.51 -11.05
N SER A 94 -7.69 -3.71 -11.64
CA SER A 94 -6.56 -4.22 -12.41
C SER A 94 -6.84 -4.26 -13.91
N SER A 95 -5.82 -3.95 -14.69
CA SER A 95 -5.79 -4.09 -16.14
C SER A 95 -4.44 -4.70 -16.55
N GLY A 96 -4.43 -5.99 -16.85
CA GLY A 96 -3.19 -6.74 -17.03
C GLY A 96 -2.34 -6.76 -15.76
N SER A 97 -1.07 -6.42 -15.88
CA SER A 97 -0.13 -6.32 -14.75
C SER A 97 -0.35 -5.04 -13.90
N ALA A 98 -0.83 -3.97 -14.52
CA ALA A 98 -1.04 -2.69 -13.87
C ALA A 98 -2.35 -2.65 -13.08
N TYR A 99 -2.37 -1.86 -12.01
CA TYR A 99 -3.58 -1.63 -11.22
C TYR A 99 -3.58 -0.23 -10.61
N VAL A 100 -4.78 0.22 -10.27
CA VAL A 100 -5.02 1.38 -9.42
C VAL A 100 -5.81 0.92 -8.20
N LEU A 101 -5.63 1.62 -7.09
CA LEU A 101 -6.36 1.33 -5.87
C LEU A 101 -6.83 2.61 -5.17
N GLY A 102 -7.86 2.47 -4.38
CA GLY A 102 -8.36 3.52 -3.51
C GLY A 102 -9.08 2.93 -2.32
N GLY A 103 -9.04 3.63 -1.21
CA GLY A 103 -9.64 3.11 0.00
C GLY A 103 -9.45 3.99 1.22
N TYR A 104 -9.59 3.35 2.36
CA TYR A 104 -9.51 3.96 3.69
C TYR A 104 -8.36 3.36 4.48
N SER A 105 -7.63 4.22 5.18
CA SER A 105 -6.55 3.81 6.08
C SER A 105 -6.71 4.43 7.45
N ARG A 106 -6.24 3.71 8.45
CA ARG A 106 -6.08 4.19 9.81
C ARG A 106 -4.61 4.17 10.17
N LEU A 107 -4.06 5.31 10.55
CA LEU A 107 -2.70 5.47 11.04
C LEU A 107 -2.72 5.50 12.56
N TYR A 108 -2.02 4.56 13.16
CA TYR A 108 -1.72 4.51 14.59
C TYR A 108 -0.32 5.04 14.83
N MET A 109 -0.17 5.87 15.85
CA MET A 109 1.12 6.39 16.29
C MET A 109 1.25 6.21 17.80
N GLY A 110 2.43 5.80 18.27
CA GLY A 110 2.70 5.66 19.71
C GLY A 110 3.89 4.74 19.99
N PRO A 111 4.25 4.51 21.26
CA PRO A 111 3.59 4.99 22.50
C PRO A 111 4.14 6.30 23.06
N ASN A 112 5.03 7.02 22.36
CA ASN A 112 5.74 8.18 22.90
C ASN A 112 4.96 9.49 22.68
N PRO A 113 4.60 10.24 23.74
CA PRO A 113 4.03 11.58 23.56
C PRO A 113 4.96 12.48 22.74
N PRO A 114 4.44 13.33 21.83
CA PRO A 114 3.03 13.69 21.59
C PRO A 114 2.30 12.82 20.54
N TYR A 115 2.87 11.68 20.13
CA TYR A 115 2.35 10.83 19.05
C TYR A 115 1.25 9.85 19.50
N TYR A 116 0.55 10.14 20.59
CA TYR A 116 -0.61 9.38 21.03
C TYR A 116 -1.84 9.73 20.19
N SER A 117 -1.93 9.21 18.97
CA SER A 117 -3.11 9.51 18.15
C SER A 117 -3.39 8.45 17.10
N GLU A 118 -4.66 8.30 16.79
CA GLU A 118 -5.17 7.55 15.66
C GLU A 118 -5.67 8.54 14.62
N LEU A 119 -5.24 8.39 13.40
CA LEU A 119 -5.58 9.29 12.31
C LEU A 119 -6.25 8.51 11.19
N ASN A 120 -7.38 9.03 10.73
CA ASN A 120 -8.10 8.49 9.59
C ASN A 120 -7.63 9.16 8.31
N ALA A 121 -7.42 8.39 7.24
CA ALA A 121 -7.00 8.88 5.95
C ALA A 121 -7.75 8.17 4.82
N LEU A 122 -8.01 8.89 3.74
CA LEU A 122 -8.28 8.28 2.45
C LEU A 122 -6.94 8.03 1.77
N HIS A 123 -6.86 6.96 0.99
CA HIS A 123 -5.67 6.70 0.19
C HIS A 123 -6.04 6.37 -1.25
N GLY A 124 -5.09 6.62 -2.14
CA GLY A 124 -5.11 6.21 -3.53
C GLY A 124 -3.71 5.83 -3.98
N GLY A 125 -3.62 4.93 -4.93
CA GLY A 125 -2.33 4.46 -5.40
C GLY A 125 -2.43 3.79 -6.76
N LEU A 126 -1.24 3.48 -7.27
CA LEU A 126 -1.06 2.73 -8.51
C LEU A 126 0.10 1.76 -8.33
N GLY A 127 0.08 0.67 -9.08
CA GLY A 127 1.13 -0.33 -9.00
C GLY A 127 1.11 -1.30 -10.16
N GLU A 128 2.05 -2.23 -10.08
CA GLU A 128 2.23 -3.28 -11.07
C GLU A 128 2.54 -4.61 -10.39
N ARG A 129 2.04 -5.72 -10.96
CA ARG A 129 2.34 -7.10 -10.59
C ARG A 129 3.14 -7.73 -11.72
N ILE A 130 4.40 -8.04 -11.48
CA ILE A 130 5.30 -8.68 -12.44
C ILE A 130 5.37 -10.17 -12.07
N PHE A 131 4.63 -11.01 -12.81
CA PHE A 131 4.58 -12.45 -12.59
C PHE A 131 5.86 -13.11 -13.13
N PHE A 132 6.45 -14.03 -12.36
CA PHE A 132 7.70 -14.74 -12.73
C PHE A 132 7.69 -16.24 -12.43
N VAL A 133 6.70 -16.76 -11.69
CA VAL A 133 6.48 -18.21 -11.50
C VAL A 133 5.03 -18.52 -11.91
N GLY A 134 4.79 -18.59 -13.21
CA GLY A 134 3.44 -18.77 -13.75
C GLY A 134 2.52 -17.66 -13.20
N ASP A 135 1.29 -18.06 -12.85
CA ASP A 135 0.28 -17.15 -12.29
C ASP A 135 0.26 -17.14 -10.75
N HIS A 136 1.30 -17.70 -10.10
CA HIS A 136 1.29 -17.96 -8.66
C HIS A 136 2.15 -17.02 -7.84
N VAL A 137 3.22 -16.46 -8.43
CA VAL A 137 4.14 -15.57 -7.70
C VAL A 137 4.41 -14.33 -8.53
N ALA A 138 4.24 -13.16 -7.92
CA ALA A 138 4.55 -11.88 -8.54
C ALA A 138 5.41 -10.99 -7.63
N LEU A 139 6.32 -10.25 -8.24
CA LEU A 139 6.88 -9.04 -7.66
C LEU A 139 5.83 -7.94 -7.80
N ARG A 140 5.49 -7.29 -6.71
CA ARG A 140 4.53 -6.20 -6.69
C ARG A 140 5.23 -4.89 -6.34
N LEU A 141 5.09 -3.90 -7.20
CA LEU A 141 5.57 -2.54 -7.01
C LEU A 141 4.37 -1.62 -6.88
N GLU A 142 4.39 -0.71 -5.91
CA GLU A 142 3.26 0.16 -5.61
C GLU A 142 3.71 1.52 -5.12
N ALA A 143 3.01 2.57 -5.55
CA ALA A 143 3.11 3.92 -5.03
C ALA A 143 1.74 4.34 -4.50
N ARG A 144 1.70 4.83 -3.25
CA ARG A 144 0.46 5.16 -2.55
C ARG A 144 0.56 6.54 -1.90
N GLY A 145 -0.47 7.36 -2.07
CA GLY A 145 -0.67 8.61 -1.36
C GLY A 145 -1.77 8.47 -0.32
N TYR A 146 -1.54 9.01 0.87
CA TYR A 146 -2.50 9.05 1.96
C TYR A 146 -2.90 10.49 2.23
N TYR A 147 -4.19 10.78 2.23
CA TYR A 147 -4.75 12.10 2.45
C TYR A 147 -5.59 12.10 3.71
N ARG A 148 -5.27 13.00 4.62
CA ARG A 148 -5.96 13.17 5.88
C ARG A 148 -6.55 14.55 5.97
N GLY A 149 -7.79 14.65 6.46
CA GLY A 149 -8.41 15.92 6.80
C GLY A 149 -7.72 16.65 7.96
N PRO A 150 -8.10 17.91 8.24
CA PRO A 150 -7.52 18.72 9.30
C PRO A 150 -7.54 18.03 10.67
N GLY A 151 -6.50 18.23 11.47
CA GLY A 151 -6.33 17.63 12.81
C GLY A 151 -4.92 17.02 12.98
N GLY A 152 -4.56 16.53 14.17
CA GLY A 152 -3.29 15.87 14.46
C GLY A 152 -2.51 16.52 15.59
N VAL A 153 -1.25 16.13 15.76
CA VAL A 153 -0.35 16.56 16.85
C VAL A 153 -0.22 18.10 16.94
N ARG A 154 -0.26 18.75 15.79
CA ARG A 154 -0.54 20.19 15.70
C ARG A 154 -1.82 20.31 14.89
N ALA A 155 -2.87 20.89 15.46
CA ALA A 155 -4.11 21.18 14.77
C ALA A 155 -3.81 21.95 13.47
N SER A 156 -3.63 21.22 12.39
CA SER A 156 -3.40 21.78 11.07
C SER A 156 -4.74 21.96 10.39
N ASN A 157 -5.02 23.18 9.94
CA ASN A 157 -6.20 23.46 9.13
C ASN A 157 -6.02 23.00 7.67
N HIS A 158 -4.91 22.35 7.34
CA HIS A 158 -4.58 21.90 6.00
C HIS A 158 -4.69 20.38 5.89
N TRP A 159 -5.00 19.89 4.70
CA TRP A 159 -4.89 18.49 4.35
C TRP A 159 -3.44 18.05 4.42
N VAL A 160 -3.22 16.91 5.09
CA VAL A 160 -1.89 16.33 5.30
C VAL A 160 -1.75 15.15 4.36
N GLY A 161 -0.66 15.11 3.62
CA GLY A 161 -0.36 14.07 2.64
C GLY A 161 0.90 13.28 3.00
N HIS A 162 0.76 11.96 3.15
CA HIS A 162 1.90 11.05 3.23
C HIS A 162 2.03 10.31 1.91
N PHE A 163 3.24 9.93 1.56
CA PHE A 163 3.52 9.15 0.36
C PHE A 163 4.33 7.91 0.72
N ALA A 164 3.96 6.75 0.18
CA ALA A 164 4.71 5.51 0.37
C ALA A 164 5.02 4.83 -0.97
N GLY A 165 6.27 4.40 -1.13
CA GLY A 165 6.68 3.45 -2.14
C GLY A 165 6.81 2.06 -1.51
N MET A 166 6.30 1.02 -2.16
CA MET A 166 6.29 -0.35 -1.66
C MET A 166 6.80 -1.31 -2.72
N ALA A 167 7.58 -2.31 -2.28
CA ALA A 167 8.01 -3.41 -3.11
C ALA A 167 7.93 -4.71 -2.31
N GLY A 168 7.41 -5.78 -2.92
CA GLY A 168 7.19 -7.03 -2.20
C GLY A 168 6.82 -8.19 -3.09
N LEU A 169 6.67 -9.36 -2.48
CA LEU A 169 6.25 -10.59 -3.13
C LEU A 169 4.80 -10.90 -2.79
N SER A 170 4.06 -11.31 -3.80
CA SER A 170 2.68 -11.77 -3.69
C SER A 170 2.55 -13.19 -4.20
N PHE A 171 1.81 -14.01 -3.46
CA PHE A 171 1.47 -15.39 -3.78
C PHE A 171 -0.03 -15.47 -4.07
N PHE A 172 -0.39 -16.09 -5.18
CA PHE A 172 -1.77 -16.22 -5.65
C PHE A 172 -2.23 -17.66 -5.45
N LEU A 173 -3.24 -17.82 -4.61
CA LEU A 173 -3.87 -19.09 -4.32
C LEU A 173 -5.17 -19.19 -5.14
N SER A 174 -5.23 -20.13 -6.07
CA SER A 174 -6.45 -20.39 -6.82
C SER A 174 -7.51 -20.97 -5.89
N GLY A 175 -8.66 -20.33 -5.80
CA GLY A 175 -9.84 -20.94 -5.18
C GLY A 175 -10.16 -22.28 -5.90
N ALA A 176 -10.58 -23.28 -5.13
CA ALA A 176 -10.99 -24.57 -5.70
C ALA A 176 -12.02 -24.30 -6.81
N LYS A 177 -11.76 -24.74 -8.04
CA LYS A 177 -12.74 -24.75 -9.10
C LYS A 177 -13.96 -25.50 -8.58
N SER A 178 -15.07 -24.81 -8.40
CA SER A 178 -16.36 -25.47 -8.16
C SER A 178 -16.61 -26.35 -9.39
N THR A 179 -16.36 -27.65 -9.23
CA THR A 179 -16.78 -28.69 -10.18
C THR A 179 -18.28 -28.90 -10.01
N ASN A 180 -19.08 -27.88 -10.31
CA ASN A 180 -20.49 -28.10 -10.63
C ASN A 180 -20.57 -28.46 -12.11
N GLY A 181 -20.21 -29.69 -12.39
CA GLY A 181 -20.59 -30.39 -13.56
C GLY A 181 -22.07 -30.77 -13.46
N ARG A 182 -22.77 -30.41 -14.50
CA ARG A 182 -24.05 -30.90 -15.05
C ARG A 182 -25.20 -29.93 -14.90
#